data_3a880da648fcd6c181913009a3fd7a18
#
_entry.id   3a880da648fcd6c181913009a3fd7a18
#
_cell.length_a   1.000
_cell.length_b   1.000
_cell.length_c   1.000
_cell.angle_alpha   90.00
_cell.angle_beta   90.00
_cell.angle_gamma   90.00
#
_symmetry.space_group_name_H-M   'P 1'
#
loop_
_entity.id
_entity.type
_entity.pdbx_description
1 polymer ?
#
loop_
_entity_poly.entity_id
_entity_poly.type
_entity_poly.pdbx_seq_one_letter_code
_entity_poly.pdbx_strand_id
1 'polypeptide(L)'
;MIKLKFFYVGTAAIFLLSSPVLAERADRAKPINLEADRITVDDIKKLQTLEGNVILTQGSLQIRTSRLVVTQDADGFQKGVATGGANGLARFRQKREGKNDFIEGEGERLEYDARSEKTEFFNRAWVKSGQDEIKGRYISYDALTEKYLVTSGSDGKSSSATGAAQARVHATIQPKGKNLESSAGKPADKQPDPSSTTPADSTAIKGD
;
A
#
# COMPACT_ATOMS: atom_id res chain seq x y z
N MET A 1 67.40 -40.02 -0.19
CA MET A 1 65.96 -40.35 -0.35
C MET A 1 65.15 -39.31 0.45
N ILE A 2 64.69 -38.30 -0.25
CA ILE A 2 63.91 -37.18 0.35
C ILE A 2 62.46 -37.47 0.04
N LYS A 3 61.63 -37.69 1.07
CA LYS A 3 60.19 -37.90 0.97
C LYS A 3 59.50 -36.54 1.02
N LEU A 4 59.01 -36.06 -0.11
CA LEU A 4 58.21 -34.84 -0.26
C LEU A 4 56.77 -35.14 0.18
N LYS A 5 56.32 -34.55 1.30
CA LYS A 5 54.92 -34.61 1.75
C LYS A 5 54.13 -33.50 1.09
N PHE A 6 53.25 -33.85 0.19
CA PHE A 6 52.23 -32.94 -0.38
C PHE A 6 51.16 -32.65 0.70
N PHE A 7 51.05 -31.39 1.06
CA PHE A 7 50.00 -30.86 1.95
C PHE A 7 48.83 -30.38 1.05
N TYR A 8 47.77 -31.17 1.00
CA TYR A 8 46.54 -30.75 0.31
C TYR A 8 45.79 -29.78 1.19
N VAL A 9 45.82 -28.50 0.87
CA VAL A 9 44.92 -27.48 1.46
C VAL A 9 43.59 -27.54 0.71
N GLY A 10 42.59 -28.19 1.32
CA GLY A 10 41.24 -28.24 0.81
C GLY A 10 40.53 -26.90 1.08
N THR A 11 40.39 -26.11 0.00
CA THR A 11 39.56 -24.90 0.04
C THR A 11 38.09 -25.29 0.04
N ALA A 12 37.45 -25.27 1.20
CA ALA A 12 35.99 -25.43 1.29
C ALA A 12 35.30 -24.17 0.81
N ALA A 13 34.79 -24.22 -0.43
CA ALA A 13 33.91 -23.17 -0.96
C ALA A 13 32.55 -23.24 -0.29
N ILE A 14 32.30 -22.33 0.65
CA ILE A 14 30.97 -22.14 1.26
C ILE A 14 30.09 -21.45 0.23
N PHE A 15 29.27 -22.22 -0.47
CA PHE A 15 28.18 -21.72 -1.28
C PHE A 15 27.08 -21.21 -0.34
N LEU A 16 27.02 -19.89 -0.13
CA LEU A 16 25.88 -19.22 0.46
C LEU A 16 24.69 -19.33 -0.52
N LEU A 17 23.86 -20.34 -0.35
CA LEU A 17 22.58 -20.46 -1.01
C LEU A 17 21.66 -19.32 -0.47
N SER A 18 21.70 -18.16 -1.13
CA SER A 18 20.69 -17.13 -0.96
C SER A 18 19.38 -17.66 -1.53
N SER A 19 18.56 -18.28 -0.69
CA SER A 19 17.19 -18.63 -1.06
C SER A 19 16.43 -17.33 -1.34
N PRO A 20 15.80 -17.17 -2.52
CA PRO A 20 14.89 -16.06 -2.74
C PRO A 20 13.77 -16.16 -1.71
N VAL A 21 13.58 -15.10 -0.94
CA VAL A 21 12.49 -15.00 0.02
C VAL A 21 11.19 -14.90 -0.77
N LEU A 22 10.52 -16.02 -0.97
CA LEU A 22 9.17 -16.11 -1.53
C LEU A 22 8.17 -15.83 -0.38
N ALA A 23 8.17 -14.60 0.16
CA ALA A 23 7.46 -14.31 1.41
C ALA A 23 5.92 -14.25 1.25
N GLU A 24 5.39 -14.02 0.07
CA GLU A 24 3.96 -13.70 -0.11
C GLU A 24 3.16 -14.83 -0.73
N ARG A 25 3.75 -15.64 -1.57
CA ARG A 25 3.13 -16.95 -1.91
C ARG A 25 3.00 -17.84 -0.67
N ALA A 26 3.83 -17.61 0.36
CA ALA A 26 3.70 -18.24 1.67
C ALA A 26 2.46 -17.73 2.44
N ASP A 27 1.96 -16.52 2.20
CA ASP A 27 0.78 -16.00 2.91
C ASP A 27 -0.50 -16.72 2.55
N ARG A 28 -0.64 -17.22 1.31
CA ARG A 28 -1.81 -18.02 0.90
C ARG A 28 -1.90 -19.37 1.60
N ALA A 29 -0.79 -19.95 1.97
CA ALA A 29 -0.75 -21.20 2.72
C ALA A 29 -1.07 -21.01 4.20
N LYS A 30 -1.17 -19.76 4.67
CA LYS A 30 -1.50 -19.45 6.05
C LYS A 30 -3.01 -19.57 6.29
N PRO A 31 -3.41 -19.96 7.51
CA PRO A 31 -4.82 -19.99 7.86
C PRO A 31 -5.46 -18.61 7.75
N ILE A 32 -6.73 -18.59 7.36
CA ILE A 32 -7.55 -17.38 7.40
C ILE A 32 -8.15 -17.28 8.80
N ASN A 33 -7.91 -16.18 9.46
CA ASN A 33 -8.53 -15.81 10.72
C ASN A 33 -9.63 -14.79 10.47
N LEU A 34 -10.80 -15.04 11.05
CA LEU A 34 -12.00 -14.21 10.94
C LEU A 34 -12.43 -13.77 12.32
N GLU A 35 -12.58 -12.48 12.54
CA GLU A 35 -13.08 -11.87 13.77
C GLU A 35 -14.28 -10.99 13.43
N ALA A 36 -15.34 -11.04 14.22
CA ALA A 36 -16.53 -10.22 14.06
C ALA A 36 -17.40 -10.26 15.33
N ASP A 37 -18.34 -9.32 15.47
CA ASP A 37 -19.32 -9.36 16.55
C ASP A 37 -20.34 -10.49 16.35
N ARG A 38 -20.61 -10.84 15.06
CA ARG A 38 -21.51 -11.96 14.67
C ARG A 38 -20.97 -12.67 13.44
N ILE A 39 -21.03 -14.00 13.47
CA ILE A 39 -20.72 -14.87 12.33
C ILE A 39 -21.91 -15.80 12.10
N THR A 40 -22.41 -15.84 10.86
CA THR A 40 -23.45 -16.77 10.40
C THR A 40 -22.86 -17.65 9.31
N VAL A 41 -23.00 -18.96 9.45
CA VAL A 41 -22.49 -19.96 8.50
C VAL A 41 -23.67 -20.66 7.83
N ASP A 42 -23.68 -20.69 6.49
CA ASP A 42 -24.62 -21.45 5.67
C ASP A 42 -23.82 -22.51 4.90
N ASP A 43 -23.79 -23.72 5.46
CA ASP A 43 -23.01 -24.82 4.89
C ASP A 43 -23.58 -25.34 3.57
N ILE A 44 -24.87 -25.13 3.33
CA ILE A 44 -25.52 -25.55 2.08
C ILE A 44 -25.06 -24.63 0.95
N LYS A 45 -25.08 -23.34 1.18
CA LYS A 45 -24.66 -22.32 0.20
C LYS A 45 -23.17 -22.06 0.20
N LYS A 46 -22.42 -22.65 1.14
CA LYS A 46 -20.98 -22.39 1.34
C LYS A 46 -20.67 -20.90 1.53
N LEU A 47 -21.54 -20.22 2.29
CA LEU A 47 -21.42 -18.80 2.60
C LEU A 47 -21.21 -18.59 4.09
N GLN A 48 -20.28 -17.67 4.41
CA GLN A 48 -20.15 -17.14 5.76
C GLN A 48 -20.40 -15.63 5.73
N THR A 49 -21.29 -15.17 6.59
CA THR A 49 -21.57 -13.74 6.74
C THR A 49 -21.07 -13.29 8.11
N LEU A 50 -20.20 -12.30 8.10
CA LEU A 50 -19.63 -11.67 9.29
C LEU A 50 -20.15 -10.25 9.39
N GLU A 51 -20.53 -9.82 10.60
CA GLU A 51 -21.12 -8.50 10.86
C GLU A 51 -20.55 -7.90 12.14
N GLY A 52 -20.27 -6.59 12.11
CA GLY A 52 -19.74 -5.80 13.21
C GLY A 52 -18.25 -6.00 13.41
N ASN A 53 -17.47 -4.93 13.37
CA ASN A 53 -16.02 -4.89 13.63
C ASN A 53 -15.22 -6.01 12.94
N VAL A 54 -15.57 -6.30 11.70
CA VAL A 54 -15.04 -7.46 10.97
C VAL A 54 -13.57 -7.26 10.63
N ILE A 55 -12.75 -8.26 10.96
CA ILE A 55 -11.33 -8.34 10.58
C ILE A 55 -11.10 -9.72 9.96
N LEU A 56 -10.63 -9.73 8.70
CA LEU A 56 -10.08 -10.92 8.04
C LEU A 56 -8.56 -10.76 7.98
N THR A 57 -7.84 -11.80 8.38
CA THR A 57 -6.37 -11.83 8.28
C THR A 57 -5.91 -13.13 7.66
N GLN A 58 -5.01 -13.05 6.67
CA GLN A 58 -4.30 -14.20 6.09
C GLN A 58 -2.86 -13.78 5.78
N GLY A 59 -1.93 -14.19 6.61
CA GLY A 59 -0.55 -13.72 6.51
C GLY A 59 -0.45 -12.20 6.66
N SER A 60 0.03 -11.53 5.65
CA SER A 60 0.12 -10.06 5.61
C SER A 60 -1.16 -9.38 5.12
N LEU A 61 -2.07 -10.13 4.48
CA LEU A 61 -3.38 -9.64 4.05
C LEU A 61 -4.24 -9.33 5.26
N GLN A 62 -4.81 -8.14 5.30
CA GLN A 62 -5.81 -7.73 6.27
C GLN A 62 -6.95 -6.97 5.57
N ILE A 63 -8.19 -7.38 5.85
CA ILE A 63 -9.40 -6.65 5.44
C ILE A 63 -10.16 -6.25 6.69
N ARG A 64 -10.53 -4.97 6.81
CA ARG A 64 -11.35 -4.42 7.89
C ARG A 64 -12.61 -3.81 7.32
N THR A 65 -13.77 -4.17 7.89
CA THR A 65 -15.07 -3.76 7.36
C THR A 65 -16.17 -3.87 8.42
N SER A 66 -17.38 -3.38 8.13
CA SER A 66 -18.54 -3.63 8.99
C SER A 66 -19.25 -4.93 8.64
N ARG A 67 -19.15 -5.36 7.38
CA ARG A 67 -19.77 -6.61 6.90
C ARG A 67 -18.87 -7.28 5.88
N LEU A 68 -18.69 -8.59 6.01
CA LEU A 68 -17.96 -9.43 5.06
C LEU A 68 -18.79 -10.66 4.73
N VAL A 69 -18.96 -10.92 3.45
CA VAL A 69 -19.53 -12.18 2.94
C VAL A 69 -18.40 -12.97 2.29
N VAL A 70 -18.17 -14.16 2.81
CA VAL A 70 -17.13 -15.09 2.34
C VAL A 70 -17.80 -16.23 1.61
N THR A 71 -17.36 -16.52 0.40
CA THR A 71 -17.72 -17.73 -0.35
C THR A 71 -16.56 -18.73 -0.24
N GLN A 72 -16.90 -19.99 0.05
CA GLN A 72 -15.95 -21.09 0.11
C GLN A 72 -16.29 -22.14 -0.94
N ASP A 73 -15.28 -22.88 -1.37
CA ASP A 73 -15.44 -24.10 -2.16
C ASP A 73 -14.71 -25.27 -1.49
N ALA A 74 -14.54 -26.38 -2.22
CA ALA A 74 -13.86 -27.56 -1.70
C ALA A 74 -12.38 -27.29 -1.33
N ASP A 75 -11.76 -26.28 -1.96
CA ASP A 75 -10.37 -25.88 -1.74
C ASP A 75 -10.24 -24.80 -0.64
N GLY A 76 -11.36 -24.34 -0.05
CA GLY A 76 -11.40 -23.35 1.03
C GLY A 76 -11.92 -21.98 0.59
N PHE A 77 -11.29 -20.90 1.08
CA PHE A 77 -11.70 -19.53 0.80
C PHE A 77 -11.51 -19.17 -0.68
N GLN A 78 -12.58 -18.72 -1.33
CA GLN A 78 -12.57 -18.36 -2.72
C GLN A 78 -12.71 -16.86 -2.96
N LYS A 79 -13.77 -16.25 -2.39
CA LYS A 79 -14.08 -14.85 -2.60
C LYS A 79 -14.59 -14.20 -1.33
N GLY A 80 -14.20 -12.95 -1.10
CA GLY A 80 -14.72 -12.09 -0.04
C GLY A 80 -15.31 -10.81 -0.62
N VAL A 81 -16.50 -10.43 -0.13
CA VAL A 81 -17.13 -9.15 -0.42
C VAL A 81 -17.29 -8.38 0.88
N ALA A 82 -16.53 -7.31 1.02
CA ALA A 82 -16.53 -6.43 2.20
C ALA A 82 -17.27 -5.14 1.89
N THR A 83 -18.12 -4.68 2.84
CA THR A 83 -18.90 -3.45 2.71
C THR A 83 -18.94 -2.68 4.02
N GLY A 84 -18.88 -1.35 3.93
CA GLY A 84 -18.90 -0.48 5.10
C GLY A 84 -17.60 -0.54 5.90
N GLY A 85 -17.62 0.04 7.10
CA GLY A 85 -16.47 0.17 7.98
C GLY A 85 -16.33 1.58 8.49
N ALA A 86 -15.15 1.98 8.96
CA ALA A 86 -14.88 3.33 9.40
C ALA A 86 -15.14 4.33 8.25
N ASN A 87 -15.95 5.35 8.49
CA ASN A 87 -16.40 6.32 7.49
C ASN A 87 -17.17 5.70 6.29
N GLY A 88 -17.77 4.50 6.49
CA GLY A 88 -18.47 3.76 5.44
C GLY A 88 -17.55 3.10 4.42
N LEU A 89 -16.26 2.89 4.74
CA LEU A 89 -15.26 2.32 3.83
C LEU A 89 -14.72 1.00 4.36
N ALA A 90 -14.70 -0.01 3.52
CA ALA A 90 -13.89 -1.21 3.74
C ALA A 90 -12.43 -0.88 3.45
N ARG A 91 -11.52 -1.46 4.22
CA ARG A 91 -10.08 -1.24 4.14
C ARG A 91 -9.36 -2.53 3.83
N PHE A 92 -8.38 -2.43 2.97
CA PHE A 92 -7.50 -3.51 2.56
C PHE A 92 -6.04 -3.11 2.81
N ARG A 93 -5.25 -4.08 3.27
CA ARG A 93 -3.80 -3.93 3.39
C ARG A 93 -3.14 -5.27 3.12
N GLN A 94 -2.10 -5.28 2.31
CA GLN A 94 -1.30 -6.47 2.00
C GLN A 94 0.15 -6.06 1.72
N LYS A 95 1.11 -6.86 2.15
CA LYS A 95 2.51 -6.66 1.81
C LYS A 95 2.73 -6.97 0.33
N ARG A 96 3.53 -6.18 -0.36
CA ARG A 96 3.86 -6.40 -1.76
C ARG A 96 4.93 -7.47 -1.92
N GLU A 97 4.77 -8.32 -2.94
CA GLU A 97 5.70 -9.41 -3.19
C GLU A 97 7.13 -8.90 -3.45
N GLY A 98 8.13 -9.50 -2.76
CA GLY A 98 9.53 -9.11 -2.90
C GLY A 98 9.88 -7.70 -2.43
N LYS A 99 8.96 -7.00 -1.75
CA LYS A 99 9.16 -5.62 -1.28
C LYS A 99 8.91 -5.48 0.22
N ASN A 100 9.44 -4.43 0.81
CA ASN A 100 9.22 -4.11 2.23
C ASN A 100 8.10 -3.09 2.45
N ASP A 101 7.34 -2.77 1.42
CA ASP A 101 6.21 -1.86 1.47
C ASP A 101 4.88 -2.62 1.37
N PHE A 102 3.78 -1.87 1.58
CA PHE A 102 2.42 -2.40 1.55
C PHE A 102 1.64 -1.73 0.42
N ILE A 103 0.66 -2.48 -0.08
CA ILE A 103 -0.47 -1.91 -0.77
C ILE A 103 -1.59 -1.71 0.23
N GLU A 104 -2.18 -0.54 0.23
CA GLU A 104 -3.32 -0.17 1.05
C GLU A 104 -4.44 0.32 0.15
N GLY A 105 -5.69 0.02 0.48
CA GLY A 105 -6.82 0.45 -0.32
C GLY A 105 -8.09 0.61 0.49
N GLU A 106 -8.97 1.47 0.01
CA GLU A 106 -10.29 1.73 0.61
C GLU A 106 -11.36 1.85 -0.48
N GLY A 107 -12.57 1.50 -0.13
CA GLY A 107 -13.76 1.66 -0.96
C GLY A 107 -15.04 1.38 -0.17
N GLU A 108 -16.20 1.84 -0.66
CA GLU A 108 -17.49 1.52 -0.02
C GLU A 108 -17.79 0.03 -0.09
N ARG A 109 -17.32 -0.60 -1.16
CA ARG A 109 -17.33 -2.03 -1.36
C ARG A 109 -15.95 -2.47 -1.86
N LEU A 110 -15.49 -3.60 -1.35
CA LEU A 110 -14.26 -4.26 -1.73
C LEU A 110 -14.58 -5.70 -2.08
N GLU A 111 -14.09 -6.19 -3.20
CA GLU A 111 -14.14 -7.61 -3.58
C GLU A 111 -12.72 -8.16 -3.68
N TYR A 112 -12.48 -9.25 -2.99
CA TYR A 112 -11.20 -9.97 -3.04
C TYR A 112 -11.43 -11.37 -3.57
N ASP A 113 -10.72 -11.76 -4.61
CA ASP A 113 -10.71 -13.08 -5.20
C ASP A 113 -9.36 -13.74 -4.94
N ALA A 114 -9.38 -14.80 -4.13
CA ALA A 114 -8.17 -15.49 -3.69
C ALA A 114 -7.50 -16.32 -4.80
N ARG A 115 -8.26 -16.75 -5.84
CA ARG A 115 -7.70 -17.53 -6.94
C ARG A 115 -6.90 -16.68 -7.91
N SER A 116 -7.46 -15.52 -8.24
CA SER A 116 -6.83 -14.57 -9.17
C SER A 116 -5.94 -13.54 -8.48
N GLU A 117 -5.93 -13.49 -7.14
CA GLU A 117 -5.28 -12.44 -6.32
C GLU A 117 -5.68 -11.02 -6.73
N LYS A 118 -6.92 -10.90 -7.16
CA LYS A 118 -7.46 -9.65 -7.61
C LYS A 118 -8.26 -8.98 -6.49
N THR A 119 -7.99 -7.70 -6.27
CA THR A 119 -8.77 -6.88 -5.36
C THR A 119 -9.43 -5.76 -6.15
N GLU A 120 -10.74 -5.58 -5.97
CA GLU A 120 -11.52 -4.56 -6.63
C GLU A 120 -12.15 -3.63 -5.60
N PHE A 121 -11.98 -2.33 -5.80
CA PHE A 121 -12.47 -1.27 -4.92
C PHE A 121 -13.53 -0.47 -5.67
N PHE A 122 -14.69 -0.32 -5.06
CA PHE A 122 -15.86 0.33 -5.66
C PHE A 122 -16.29 1.53 -4.85
N ASN A 123 -16.56 2.63 -5.52
CA ASN A 123 -17.00 3.93 -5.01
C ASN A 123 -16.03 4.51 -3.96
N ARG A 124 -15.71 5.77 -4.11
CA ARG A 124 -14.70 6.43 -3.28
C ARG A 124 -13.40 5.61 -3.16
N ALA A 125 -13.06 4.91 -4.27
CA ALA A 125 -11.93 4.02 -4.30
C ALA A 125 -10.62 4.81 -4.20
N TRP A 126 -9.76 4.34 -3.31
CA TRP A 126 -8.41 4.86 -3.10
C TRP A 126 -7.45 3.69 -2.92
N VAL A 127 -6.30 3.79 -3.54
CA VAL A 127 -5.21 2.82 -3.39
C VAL A 127 -3.89 3.55 -3.26
N LYS A 128 -3.07 3.10 -2.32
CA LYS A 128 -1.70 3.55 -2.09
C LYS A 128 -0.74 2.38 -2.23
N SER A 129 0.34 2.60 -2.98
CA SER A 129 1.41 1.64 -3.20
C SER A 129 2.75 2.31 -2.95
N GLY A 130 3.34 2.06 -1.78
CA GLY A 130 4.50 2.81 -1.33
C GLY A 130 4.17 4.30 -1.14
N GLN A 131 4.68 5.16 -2.01
CA GLN A 131 4.40 6.61 -1.98
C GLN A 131 3.41 7.06 -3.07
N ASP A 132 3.04 6.17 -3.99
CA ASP A 132 2.11 6.49 -5.07
C ASP A 132 0.67 6.33 -4.62
N GLU A 133 -0.20 7.26 -5.01
CA GLU A 133 -1.62 7.25 -4.69
C GLU A 133 -2.49 7.33 -5.94
N ILE A 134 -3.56 6.57 -5.96
CA ILE A 134 -4.54 6.53 -7.03
C ILE A 134 -5.95 6.66 -6.43
N LYS A 135 -6.80 7.50 -7.05
CA LYS A 135 -8.19 7.70 -6.65
C LYS A 135 -9.11 7.61 -7.87
N GLY A 136 -10.24 6.96 -7.68
CA GLY A 136 -11.25 6.78 -8.72
C GLY A 136 -12.58 6.32 -8.15
N ARG A 137 -13.54 6.02 -9.03
CA ARG A 137 -14.79 5.36 -8.62
C ARG A 137 -14.65 3.85 -8.60
N TYR A 138 -13.75 3.33 -9.43
CA TYR A 138 -13.39 1.93 -9.46
C TYR A 138 -11.89 1.80 -9.62
N ILE A 139 -11.29 0.92 -8.82
CA ILE A 139 -9.89 0.53 -8.93
C ILE A 139 -9.84 -1.00 -8.85
N SER A 140 -9.14 -1.62 -9.78
CA SER A 140 -8.80 -3.04 -9.73
C SER A 140 -7.30 -3.16 -9.59
N TYR A 141 -6.87 -3.97 -8.65
CA TYR A 141 -5.48 -4.35 -8.41
C TYR A 141 -5.31 -5.87 -8.59
N ASP A 142 -4.36 -6.24 -9.41
CA ASP A 142 -3.92 -7.61 -9.63
C ASP A 142 -2.56 -7.80 -8.98
N ALA A 143 -2.52 -8.56 -7.89
CA ALA A 143 -1.31 -8.76 -7.09
C ALA A 143 -0.26 -9.63 -7.78
N LEU A 144 -0.68 -10.52 -8.72
CA LEU A 144 0.23 -11.38 -9.47
C LEU A 144 1.06 -10.60 -10.50
N THR A 145 0.43 -9.61 -11.13
CA THR A 145 1.04 -8.81 -12.20
C THR A 145 1.41 -7.40 -11.78
N GLU A 146 1.07 -7.00 -10.53
CA GLU A 146 1.18 -5.64 -9.99
C GLU A 146 0.51 -4.57 -10.89
N LYS A 147 -0.56 -4.95 -11.60
CA LYS A 147 -1.28 -4.05 -12.51
C LYS A 147 -2.48 -3.42 -11.83
N TYR A 148 -2.72 -2.17 -12.20
CA TYR A 148 -3.88 -1.39 -11.77
C TYR A 148 -4.73 -1.02 -12.99
N LEU A 149 -6.04 -1.14 -12.84
CA LEU A 149 -7.03 -0.53 -13.72
C LEU A 149 -7.84 0.46 -12.90
N VAL A 150 -7.91 1.70 -13.35
CA VAL A 150 -8.64 2.77 -12.66
C VAL A 150 -9.63 3.39 -13.62
N THR A 151 -10.90 3.48 -13.23
CA THR A 151 -11.93 4.10 -14.06
C THR A 151 -12.77 5.09 -13.29
N SER A 152 -13.40 6.00 -14.00
CA SER A 152 -14.41 6.93 -13.49
C SER A 152 -15.80 6.31 -13.40
N GLY A 153 -16.04 5.17 -14.03
CA GLY A 153 -17.26 4.38 -13.92
C GLY A 153 -17.24 3.48 -12.68
N SER A 154 -18.41 3.13 -12.15
CA SER A 154 -18.54 2.35 -10.91
C SER A 154 -18.35 0.84 -11.09
N ASP A 155 -18.29 0.36 -12.33
CA ASP A 155 -18.29 -1.06 -12.73
C ASP A 155 -17.06 -1.48 -13.53
N GLY A 156 -15.98 -0.68 -13.46
CA GLY A 156 -14.77 -0.94 -14.25
C GLY A 156 -14.86 -0.50 -15.71
N LYS A 157 -16.01 0.00 -16.16
CA LYS A 157 -16.19 0.57 -17.49
C LYS A 157 -15.97 2.08 -17.45
N SER A 158 -15.44 2.65 -18.53
CA SER A 158 -15.39 4.10 -18.66
C SER A 158 -16.81 4.65 -18.74
N SER A 159 -17.16 5.65 -17.92
CA SER A 159 -18.47 6.29 -18.02
C SER A 159 -18.52 7.13 -19.30
N SER A 160 -19.34 6.71 -20.26
CA SER A 160 -19.68 7.51 -21.45
C SER A 160 -20.86 8.48 -21.16
N ALA A 161 -20.96 8.99 -19.92
CA ALA A 161 -22.07 9.87 -19.55
C ALA A 161 -21.95 11.21 -20.28
N THR A 162 -22.76 11.36 -21.31
CA THR A 162 -23.00 12.65 -21.98
C THR A 162 -23.76 13.55 -20.99
N GLY A 163 -23.12 14.60 -20.48
CA GLY A 163 -23.82 15.68 -19.79
C GLY A 163 -23.66 15.81 -18.26
N ALA A 164 -23.02 14.89 -17.54
CA ALA A 164 -22.63 15.11 -16.15
C ALA A 164 -21.13 15.40 -16.07
N ALA A 165 -20.69 16.25 -15.13
CA ALA A 165 -19.27 16.46 -14.88
C ALA A 165 -18.58 15.11 -14.74
N GLN A 166 -17.77 14.74 -15.73
CA GLN A 166 -17.11 13.44 -15.76
C GLN A 166 -16.18 13.34 -14.55
N ALA A 167 -16.49 12.43 -13.63
CA ALA A 167 -15.57 12.08 -12.55
C ALA A 167 -14.24 11.67 -13.19
N ARG A 168 -13.15 12.33 -12.81
CA ARG A 168 -11.82 12.07 -13.35
C ARG A 168 -11.07 11.13 -12.41
N VAL A 169 -10.21 10.31 -12.98
CA VAL A 169 -9.22 9.53 -12.23
C VAL A 169 -8.09 10.47 -11.82
N HIS A 170 -7.64 10.35 -10.57
CA HIS A 170 -6.48 11.07 -10.05
C HIS A 170 -5.38 10.07 -9.68
N ALA A 171 -4.17 10.33 -10.15
CA ALA A 171 -2.97 9.59 -9.76
C ALA A 171 -1.89 10.59 -9.34
N THR A 172 -1.27 10.37 -8.20
CA THR A 172 -0.09 11.09 -7.73
C THR A 172 1.06 10.09 -7.70
N ILE A 173 2.07 10.34 -8.53
CA ILE A 173 3.27 9.50 -8.65
C ILE A 173 4.43 10.29 -8.09
N GLN A 174 5.08 9.76 -7.06
CA GLN A 174 6.22 10.40 -6.45
C GLN A 174 7.49 10.13 -7.27
N PRO A 175 8.35 11.16 -7.49
CA PRO A 175 9.64 10.95 -8.12
C PRO A 175 10.45 9.95 -7.28
N LYS A 176 10.94 8.89 -7.88
CA LYS A 176 11.91 8.00 -7.23
C LYS A 176 13.23 8.77 -7.16
N GLY A 177 13.43 9.53 -6.08
CA GLY A 177 14.67 10.26 -5.84
C GLY A 177 15.84 9.29 -5.78
N LYS A 178 16.87 9.52 -6.60
CA LYS A 178 18.22 9.14 -6.23
C LYS A 178 18.46 9.79 -4.87
N ASN A 179 18.93 9.03 -3.88
CA ASN A 179 19.42 9.57 -2.63
C ASN A 179 20.42 10.71 -2.98
N LEU A 180 19.96 11.94 -2.92
CA LEU A 180 20.83 13.08 -2.73
C LEU A 180 21.19 13.00 -1.26
N GLU A 181 22.31 12.31 -0.98
CA GLU A 181 23.02 12.48 0.25
C GLU A 181 23.15 13.98 0.47
N SER A 182 22.54 14.43 1.56
CA SER A 182 22.63 15.76 2.10
C SER A 182 24.10 16.12 2.24
N SER A 183 24.65 16.83 1.25
CA SER A 183 25.83 17.64 1.48
C SER A 183 25.35 18.84 2.29
N ALA A 184 25.30 18.66 3.60
CA ALA A 184 25.20 19.74 4.55
C ALA A 184 26.43 20.66 4.35
N GLY A 185 26.24 21.66 3.51
CA GLY A 185 27.16 22.77 3.38
C GLY A 185 27.26 23.50 4.72
N LYS A 186 28.43 23.41 5.30
CA LYS A 186 28.92 24.16 6.44
C LYS A 186 28.50 25.65 6.34
N PRO A 187 27.87 26.26 7.35
CA PRO A 187 27.66 27.72 7.36
C PRO A 187 29.00 28.40 7.42
N ALA A 188 29.34 29.22 6.43
CA ALA A 188 30.42 30.15 6.48
C ALA A 188 30.06 31.31 7.43
N ASP A 189 30.75 31.35 8.51
CA ASP A 189 30.86 32.45 9.46
C ASP A 189 31.30 33.72 8.72
N LYS A 190 30.42 34.70 8.62
CA LYS A 190 30.78 36.08 8.26
C LYS A 190 30.34 36.99 9.40
N GLN A 191 31.32 37.30 10.22
CA GLN A 191 31.36 38.36 11.21
C GLN A 191 31.09 39.71 10.53
N PRO A 192 30.20 40.58 11.04
CA PRO A 192 30.08 41.96 10.57
C PRO A 192 31.09 42.85 11.27
N ASP A 193 31.80 43.55 10.44
CA ASP A 193 32.76 44.60 10.83
C ASP A 193 32.00 45.88 11.29
N PRO A 194 32.38 46.50 12.42
CA PRO A 194 31.73 47.70 12.91
C PRO A 194 32.57 48.92 12.55
N SER A 195 32.06 49.80 11.72
CA SER A 195 32.43 51.23 11.79
C SER A 195 31.77 52.05 10.68
N SER A 196 30.93 52.98 11.07
CA SER A 196 31.03 54.44 10.85
C SER A 196 29.66 55.11 11.11
N THR A 197 29.56 55.65 12.30
CA THR A 197 29.57 57.10 12.58
C THR A 197 28.42 57.89 11.93
N THR A 198 27.53 58.31 12.82
CA THR A 198 26.67 59.50 12.97
C THR A 198 27.21 60.75 12.28
N PRO A 199 26.49 61.89 12.03
CA PRO A 199 25.38 62.40 12.84
C PRO A 199 24.24 63.14 12.10
N ALA A 200 23.15 63.33 12.88
CA ALA A 200 22.32 64.50 13.11
C ALA A 200 21.87 65.40 11.95
N ASP A 201 20.64 65.74 11.89
CA ASP A 201 20.03 67.01 12.33
C ASP A 201 18.54 67.04 12.01
N SER A 202 17.75 67.25 13.04
CA SER A 202 16.90 68.40 13.29
C SER A 202 15.94 68.80 12.15
N THR A 203 14.63 68.71 12.36
CA THR A 203 13.81 69.89 12.64
C THR A 203 12.32 69.53 12.65
N ALA A 204 11.67 69.91 13.70
CA ALA A 204 10.24 69.97 13.94
C ALA A 204 9.52 70.87 12.90
N ILE A 205 8.18 70.75 12.88
CA ILE A 205 7.09 71.78 12.89
C ILE A 205 5.82 71.02 12.48
N LYS A 206 4.80 70.77 13.31
CA LYS A 206 3.72 71.56 13.86
C LYS A 206 2.68 72.06 12.83
N GLY A 207 1.46 71.75 13.17
CA GLY A 207 0.22 72.45 12.69
C GLY A 207 -0.66 71.59 11.76
N ASP A 208 -1.84 71.43 11.89
CA ASP A 208 -3.03 71.92 12.60
C ASP A 208 -4.05 70.80 12.66
#